data_76582dbbe857d7432c41fc1d8b30b31d
#
_entry.id   76582dbbe857d7432c41fc1d8b30b31d
#
_cell.length_a   1.000
_cell.length_b   1.000
_cell.length_c   1.000
_cell.angle_alpha   90.00
_cell.angle_beta   90.00
_cell.angle_gamma   90.00
#
_symmetry.space_group_name_H-M   'P 1'
#
loop_
_entity.id
_entity.type
_entity.pdbx_description
1 polymer ?
#
loop_
_entity_poly.entity_id
_entity_poly.type
_entity_poly.pdbx_seq_one_letter_code
_entity_poly.pdbx_strand_id
1 'polypeptide(L)'
;MSGRAIVRAVELLGSGASRLFLSTSAAPHSTGVTLTLHGINKRFRSTSSMSSYTELARERSKTVTSFYNQPAIDSSAEKPSVRLTPATMLYVGKSPDGQHILSSARYLHKELPVRIAHRIKGFRSLPFIIGCNPTILQVHELYIRAYNMLSDFPAITDQETEARYSKLVKQLLDDHKDVVTMLAEGFRECRKHIMDETLVRNFLDTTLTSRLGIRMLATHHIALHEDNPDFVGIICRRLSPKKIIEKWVDFARRLCEHQYGNSPRVRINGHVAARFPFIPLPLDYILPELLKNAMRATMESHLDTPYNVPDVVVTIANNDTDFVIRISDRGGGIPHSILDRVMDYHFSTAEQSTQDPRMSNLFDNMTNSGPQSGPMHGFGFGLPTSRAYAEYLGGSLAIQSMQGIGTDVYLRVRHIDGKGESFRV
;
A
#
# COMPACT_ATOMS: atom_id res chain seq x y z
N MET A 1 -7.05 -32.83 -41.19
CA MET A 1 -5.65 -33.33 -41.15
C MET A 1 -5.00 -32.61 -39.99
N SER A 2 -4.55 -33.14 -38.95
CA SER A 2 -4.57 -34.47 -38.31
C SER A 2 -4.03 -34.21 -36.92
N GLY A 3 -4.82 -34.54 -35.92
CA GLY A 3 -4.36 -34.58 -34.53
C GLY A 3 -3.44 -35.79 -34.36
N ARG A 4 -2.15 -35.56 -34.24
CA ARG A 4 -1.11 -36.53 -33.82
C ARG A 4 0.17 -35.86 -33.38
N ALA A 5 0.12 -35.05 -32.29
CA ALA A 5 1.35 -34.47 -31.67
C ALA A 5 1.25 -34.21 -30.17
N ILE A 6 0.27 -34.76 -29.44
CA ILE A 6 0.12 -34.53 -27.97
C ILE A 6 0.05 -35.85 -27.17
N VAL A 7 0.63 -36.94 -27.67
CA VAL A 7 0.67 -38.21 -26.93
C VAL A 7 2.11 -38.77 -26.97
N ARG A 8 3.11 -38.01 -26.59
CA ARG A 8 4.49 -38.55 -26.46
C ARG A 8 5.36 -37.84 -25.38
N ALA A 9 4.74 -37.35 -24.31
CA ALA A 9 5.49 -36.73 -23.19
C ALA A 9 5.10 -37.27 -21.80
N VAL A 10 4.47 -38.43 -21.70
CA VAL A 10 4.03 -39.01 -20.40
C VAL A 10 4.63 -40.42 -20.16
N GLU A 11 5.51 -40.94 -21.00
CA GLU A 11 6.07 -42.28 -20.82
C GLU A 11 7.59 -42.36 -20.60
N LEU A 12 8.17 -41.42 -19.84
CA LEU A 12 9.59 -41.47 -19.47
C LEU A 12 9.89 -41.06 -18.02
N LEU A 13 9.07 -41.46 -17.06
CA LEU A 13 9.46 -41.45 -15.65
C LEU A 13 8.78 -42.60 -14.89
N GLY A 14 9.24 -43.81 -15.19
CA GLY A 14 8.80 -44.99 -14.46
C GLY A 14 9.73 -46.15 -14.71
N SER A 15 10.81 -46.23 -13.98
CA SER A 15 11.47 -47.50 -13.58
C SER A 15 12.89 -47.26 -13.04
N GLY A 16 13.10 -47.55 -11.81
CA GLY A 16 14.42 -47.45 -11.15
C GLY A 16 14.30 -47.90 -9.69
N ALA A 17 13.81 -49.14 -9.51
CA ALA A 17 13.76 -49.77 -8.19
C ALA A 17 15.13 -50.28 -7.77
N SER A 18 15.58 -49.87 -6.65
CA SER A 18 16.23 -50.50 -5.50
C SER A 18 16.85 -51.88 -5.66
N ARG A 19 18.04 -52.06 -5.15
CA ARG A 19 18.45 -53.30 -4.43
C ARG A 19 19.23 -52.93 -3.17
N LEU A 20 18.64 -53.26 -2.04
CA LEU A 20 19.27 -53.44 -0.75
C LEU A 20 20.21 -54.66 -0.83
N PHE A 21 21.44 -54.56 -0.36
CA PHE A 21 22.26 -55.68 0.06
C PHE A 21 22.55 -55.53 1.55
N LEU A 22 21.99 -56.47 2.30
CA LEU A 22 22.42 -56.81 3.65
C LEU A 22 23.65 -57.74 3.54
N SER A 23 24.69 -57.44 4.30
CA SER A 23 25.69 -58.47 4.70
C SER A 23 26.03 -58.27 6.17
N THR A 24 25.75 -59.32 6.90
CA THR A 24 26.12 -59.60 8.30
C THR A 24 27.55 -60.14 8.37
N SER A 25 28.33 -59.69 9.35
CA SER A 25 29.17 -60.62 10.15
C SER A 25 29.92 -59.90 11.29
N ALA A 26 29.63 -60.34 12.49
CA ALA A 26 30.49 -60.76 13.59
C ALA A 26 31.55 -59.81 14.18
N ALA A 27 31.38 -59.53 15.46
CA ALA A 27 32.37 -59.09 16.44
C ALA A 27 33.41 -60.26 16.73
N PRO A 28 34.55 -60.08 17.50
CA PRO A 28 34.62 -59.43 18.80
C PRO A 28 36.01 -58.82 19.20
N HIS A 29 36.01 -58.26 20.45
CA HIS A 29 37.11 -58.04 21.43
C HIS A 29 37.88 -56.71 21.48
N SER A 30 37.54 -55.98 22.55
CA SER A 30 38.38 -55.46 23.64
C SER A 30 39.61 -54.60 23.34
N THR A 31 39.63 -53.39 23.81
CA THR A 31 40.49 -52.85 24.88
C THR A 31 40.24 -51.36 25.03
N GLY A 32 40.13 -50.94 26.29
CA GLY A 32 39.83 -49.57 26.65
C GLY A 32 41.01 -48.62 26.48
N VAL A 33 40.70 -47.39 26.09
CA VAL A 33 41.54 -46.22 26.40
C VAL A 33 40.59 -45.06 26.71
N THR A 34 40.64 -44.64 27.97
CA THR A 34 39.96 -43.46 28.47
C THR A 34 40.71 -42.23 27.98
N LEU A 35 40.09 -41.42 27.14
CA LEU A 35 40.55 -40.06 26.84
C LEU A 35 39.46 -39.07 27.17
N THR A 36 39.67 -38.44 28.33
CA THR A 36 38.96 -37.22 28.77
C THR A 36 39.27 -36.09 27.79
N LEU A 37 38.29 -35.63 27.03
CA LEU A 37 38.35 -34.34 26.33
C LEU A 37 37.39 -33.38 26.99
N HIS A 38 37.98 -32.40 27.65
CA HIS A 38 37.33 -31.22 28.18
C HIS A 38 36.71 -30.40 27.03
N GLY A 39 35.53 -29.92 27.34
CA GLY A 39 34.59 -29.26 26.52
C GLY A 39 35.02 -28.03 25.72
N ILE A 40 34.29 -27.77 24.69
CA ILE A 40 33.90 -26.45 24.24
C ILE A 40 32.46 -26.55 23.81
N ASN A 41 31.57 -26.15 24.70
CA ASN A 41 30.15 -25.95 24.40
C ASN A 41 30.00 -24.64 23.63
N LYS A 42 30.15 -24.66 22.30
CA LYS A 42 29.63 -23.59 21.45
C LYS A 42 28.17 -23.91 21.12
N ARG A 43 27.27 -23.30 21.89
CA ARG A 43 25.84 -23.24 21.59
C ARG A 43 25.68 -22.55 20.23
N PHE A 44 25.38 -23.32 19.21
CA PHE A 44 24.76 -22.82 17.99
C PHE A 44 23.32 -22.39 18.31
N ARG A 45 23.13 -21.08 18.45
CA ARG A 45 21.81 -20.44 18.41
C ARG A 45 21.51 -20.11 16.95
N SER A 46 20.86 -21.01 16.19
CA SER A 46 20.26 -20.68 14.91
C SER A 46 19.23 -21.72 14.46
N THR A 47 18.18 -21.93 15.27
CA THR A 47 17.05 -22.80 14.85
C THR A 47 15.68 -22.24 15.21
N SER A 48 15.59 -21.00 15.69
CA SER A 48 14.28 -20.46 16.10
C SER A 48 13.45 -19.84 14.95
N SER A 49 14.05 -19.45 13.83
CA SER A 49 13.31 -18.84 12.72
C SER A 49 12.62 -19.85 11.79
N MET A 50 13.27 -20.96 11.45
CA MET A 50 12.66 -21.99 10.60
C MET A 50 11.53 -22.77 11.28
N SER A 51 11.60 -22.94 12.60
CA SER A 51 10.52 -23.57 13.39
C SER A 51 9.25 -22.72 13.37
N SER A 52 9.38 -21.39 13.46
CA SER A 52 8.25 -20.46 13.40
C SER A 52 7.52 -20.50 12.03
N TYR A 53 8.25 -20.62 10.92
CA TYR A 53 7.65 -20.70 9.58
C TYR A 53 6.84 -22.00 9.37
N THR A 54 7.35 -23.13 9.84
CA THR A 54 6.64 -24.41 9.75
C THR A 54 5.45 -24.49 10.69
N GLU A 55 5.47 -23.78 11.81
CA GLU A 55 4.39 -23.72 12.78
C GLU A 55 3.25 -22.82 12.27
N LEU A 56 3.55 -21.65 11.72
CA LEU A 56 2.58 -20.78 11.05
C LEU A 56 1.96 -21.44 9.81
N ALA A 57 2.73 -22.17 9.02
CA ALA A 57 2.21 -22.95 7.90
C ALA A 57 1.30 -24.11 8.36
N ARG A 58 1.60 -24.73 9.52
CA ARG A 58 0.75 -25.74 10.15
C ARG A 58 -0.50 -25.15 10.78
N GLU A 59 -0.42 -23.98 11.41
CA GLU A 59 -1.60 -23.28 11.92
C GLU A 59 -2.52 -22.85 10.80
N ARG A 60 -1.99 -22.40 9.66
CA ARG A 60 -2.77 -22.11 8.46
C ARG A 60 -3.51 -23.33 7.93
N SER A 61 -2.92 -24.51 7.99
CA SER A 61 -3.59 -25.77 7.59
C SER A 61 -4.59 -26.27 8.63
N LYS A 62 -4.47 -25.82 9.88
CA LYS A 62 -5.34 -26.22 10.99
C LYS A 62 -6.55 -25.32 11.19
N THR A 63 -6.59 -24.13 10.60
CA THR A 63 -7.78 -23.28 10.67
C THR A 63 -8.86 -23.84 9.73
N VAL A 64 -9.60 -24.78 10.27
CA VAL A 64 -10.78 -25.40 9.65
C VAL A 64 -11.73 -24.34 9.05
N THR A 65 -11.86 -23.19 9.71
CA THR A 65 -12.60 -22.01 9.23
C THR A 65 -12.10 -21.46 7.89
N SER A 66 -10.82 -21.43 7.67
CA SER A 66 -10.22 -20.96 6.40
C SER A 66 -10.59 -21.88 5.22
N PHE A 67 -10.70 -23.17 5.46
CA PHE A 67 -11.08 -24.16 4.43
C PHE A 67 -12.58 -24.10 4.08
N TYR A 68 -13.45 -23.95 5.10
CA TYR A 68 -14.90 -23.90 4.86
C TYR A 68 -15.37 -22.60 4.20
N ASN A 69 -14.69 -21.48 4.43
CA ASN A 69 -15.05 -20.20 3.81
C ASN A 69 -14.44 -20.00 2.41
N GLN A 70 -13.57 -20.90 1.97
CA GLN A 70 -12.93 -20.77 0.67
C GLN A 70 -13.91 -20.74 -0.52
N PRO A 71 -14.92 -21.64 -0.60
CA PRO A 71 -15.91 -21.58 -1.67
C PRO A 71 -16.74 -20.29 -1.66
N ALA A 72 -17.07 -19.76 -0.48
CA ALA A 72 -17.80 -18.50 -0.34
C ALA A 72 -16.98 -17.30 -0.83
N ILE A 73 -15.69 -17.27 -0.50
CA ILE A 73 -14.74 -16.25 -0.98
C ILE A 73 -14.63 -16.33 -2.51
N ASP A 74 -14.47 -17.53 -3.07
CA ASP A 74 -14.29 -17.73 -4.50
C ASP A 74 -15.57 -17.32 -5.26
N SER A 75 -16.75 -17.70 -4.78
CA SER A 75 -18.04 -17.25 -5.32
C SER A 75 -18.23 -15.73 -5.24
N SER A 76 -17.76 -15.10 -4.16
CA SER A 76 -17.80 -13.64 -4.04
C SER A 76 -16.79 -12.96 -4.97
N ALA A 77 -15.64 -13.58 -5.21
CA ALA A 77 -14.61 -13.06 -6.11
C ALA A 77 -14.96 -13.21 -7.61
N GLU A 78 -15.99 -13.96 -7.95
CA GLU A 78 -16.53 -14.03 -9.32
C GLU A 78 -17.46 -12.86 -9.63
N LYS A 79 -18.02 -12.22 -8.60
CA LYS A 79 -18.95 -11.10 -8.80
C LYS A 79 -18.18 -9.84 -9.23
N PRO A 80 -18.70 -9.09 -10.23
CA PRO A 80 -18.11 -7.81 -10.59
C PRO A 80 -18.32 -6.76 -9.49
N SER A 81 -17.35 -5.91 -9.27
CA SER A 81 -17.45 -4.74 -8.40
C SER A 81 -18.40 -3.69 -8.99
N VAL A 82 -19.33 -3.18 -8.22
CA VAL A 82 -20.20 -2.06 -8.57
C VAL A 82 -19.55 -0.75 -8.12
N ARG A 83 -18.90 -0.06 -9.06
CA ARG A 83 -18.15 1.16 -8.74
C ARG A 83 -19.03 2.40 -8.86
N LEU A 84 -18.93 3.30 -7.88
CA LEU A 84 -19.62 4.58 -7.87
C LEU A 84 -18.75 5.68 -8.47
N THR A 85 -19.36 6.64 -9.15
CA THR A 85 -18.67 7.89 -9.51
C THR A 85 -18.71 8.87 -8.33
N PRO A 86 -17.68 9.69 -8.12
CA PRO A 86 -17.73 10.73 -7.09
C PRO A 86 -18.91 11.70 -7.26
N ALA A 87 -19.33 11.96 -8.50
CA ALA A 87 -20.54 12.74 -8.80
C ALA A 87 -21.80 12.08 -8.21
N THR A 88 -21.95 10.75 -8.35
CA THR A 88 -23.05 10.00 -7.73
C THR A 88 -23.01 10.10 -6.22
N MET A 89 -21.80 9.97 -5.62
CA MET A 89 -21.62 10.10 -4.16
C MET A 89 -21.98 11.50 -3.65
N LEU A 90 -21.64 12.54 -4.42
CA LEU A 90 -21.96 13.93 -4.11
C LEU A 90 -23.48 14.21 -4.20
N TYR A 91 -24.15 13.64 -5.22
CA TYR A 91 -25.57 13.86 -5.47
C TYR A 91 -26.48 13.14 -4.44
N VAL A 92 -26.11 11.92 -4.05
CA VAL A 92 -26.89 11.12 -3.08
C VAL A 92 -26.81 11.69 -1.65
N GLY A 93 -25.89 12.63 -1.38
CA GLY A 93 -25.64 13.16 -0.05
C GLY A 93 -26.71 14.08 0.50
N LYS A 94 -27.19 13.79 1.72
CA LYS A 94 -28.07 14.53 2.61
C LYS A 94 -29.57 14.55 2.24
N SER A 95 -30.22 13.43 2.50
CA SER A 95 -31.66 13.39 2.72
C SER A 95 -31.96 13.72 4.20
N PRO A 96 -32.94 14.60 4.52
CA PRO A 96 -33.30 14.90 5.90
C PRO A 96 -33.78 13.68 6.67
N ASP A 97 -34.26 12.64 5.99
CA ASP A 97 -34.81 11.41 6.59
C ASP A 97 -33.74 10.37 6.97
N GLY A 98 -32.43 10.65 6.79
CA GLY A 98 -31.37 9.67 7.06
C GLY A 98 -31.34 8.46 6.11
N GLN A 99 -32.22 8.42 5.10
CA GLN A 99 -32.29 7.31 4.12
C GLN A 99 -31.02 7.15 3.29
N HIS A 100 -30.27 8.23 3.07
CA HIS A 100 -28.98 8.21 2.38
C HIS A 100 -27.93 7.38 3.14
N ILE A 101 -27.93 7.42 4.49
CA ILE A 101 -27.02 6.64 5.34
C ILE A 101 -27.35 5.15 5.24
N LEU A 102 -28.64 4.79 5.37
CA LEU A 102 -29.09 3.41 5.20
C LEU A 102 -28.78 2.85 3.80
N SER A 103 -28.98 3.67 2.77
CA SER A 103 -28.67 3.29 1.38
C SER A 103 -27.18 3.07 1.18
N SER A 104 -26.33 3.94 1.75
CA SER A 104 -24.88 3.81 1.77
C SER A 104 -24.45 2.55 2.49
N ALA A 105 -24.99 2.28 3.67
CA ALA A 105 -24.67 1.08 4.44
C ALA A 105 -25.05 -0.21 3.69
N ARG A 106 -26.24 -0.25 3.09
CA ARG A 106 -26.72 -1.40 2.28
C ARG A 106 -25.82 -1.63 1.05
N TYR A 107 -25.37 -0.55 0.42
CA TYR A 107 -24.40 -0.66 -0.69
C TYR A 107 -23.08 -1.25 -0.20
N LEU A 108 -22.50 -0.72 0.88
CA LEU A 108 -21.24 -1.21 1.44
C LEU A 108 -21.34 -2.66 1.91
N HIS A 109 -22.43 -3.04 2.55
CA HIS A 109 -22.66 -4.41 3.01
C HIS A 109 -22.63 -5.44 1.86
N LYS A 110 -23.06 -5.05 0.66
CA LYS A 110 -23.00 -5.90 -0.53
C LYS A 110 -21.64 -5.83 -1.24
N GLU A 111 -21.04 -4.65 -1.29
CA GLU A 111 -19.87 -4.38 -2.13
C GLU A 111 -18.53 -4.70 -1.45
N LEU A 112 -18.38 -4.40 -0.15
CA LEU A 112 -17.11 -4.62 0.55
C LEU A 112 -16.67 -6.09 0.57
N PRO A 113 -17.53 -7.09 0.82
CA PRO A 113 -17.15 -8.50 0.75
C PRO A 113 -16.61 -8.88 -0.64
N VAL A 114 -17.22 -8.38 -1.72
CA VAL A 114 -16.79 -8.64 -3.11
C VAL A 114 -15.38 -8.09 -3.34
N ARG A 115 -15.15 -6.84 -2.97
CA ARG A 115 -13.82 -6.20 -3.15
C ARG A 115 -12.73 -6.87 -2.34
N ILE A 116 -13.05 -7.27 -1.12
CA ILE A 116 -12.13 -7.99 -0.25
C ILE A 116 -11.84 -9.37 -0.82
N ALA A 117 -12.84 -10.10 -1.31
CA ALA A 117 -12.66 -11.39 -1.96
C ALA A 117 -11.73 -11.29 -3.18
N HIS A 118 -11.85 -10.23 -4.01
CA HIS A 118 -10.92 -9.97 -5.10
C HIS A 118 -9.47 -9.82 -4.61
N ARG A 119 -9.26 -9.17 -3.45
CA ARG A 119 -7.91 -9.04 -2.89
C ARG A 119 -7.38 -10.37 -2.37
N ILE A 120 -8.20 -11.15 -1.66
CA ILE A 120 -7.84 -12.49 -1.18
C ILE A 120 -7.42 -13.38 -2.36
N LYS A 121 -8.18 -13.36 -3.48
CA LYS A 121 -7.82 -14.06 -4.72
C LYS A 121 -6.47 -13.58 -5.27
N GLY A 122 -6.21 -12.26 -5.26
CA GLY A 122 -4.93 -11.67 -5.65
C GLY A 122 -3.75 -12.17 -4.81
N PHE A 123 -3.89 -12.28 -3.49
CA PHE A 123 -2.85 -12.85 -2.63
C PHE A 123 -2.55 -14.33 -2.95
N ARG A 124 -3.57 -15.10 -3.31
CA ARG A 124 -3.40 -16.52 -3.68
C ARG A 124 -2.68 -16.69 -5.02
N SER A 125 -2.68 -15.68 -5.90
CA SER A 125 -1.96 -15.71 -7.17
C SER A 125 -0.47 -15.38 -7.05
N LEU A 126 0.00 -14.96 -5.87
CA LEU A 126 1.41 -14.68 -5.64
C LEU A 126 2.26 -15.96 -5.71
N PRO A 127 3.50 -15.87 -6.22
CA PRO A 127 4.46 -16.97 -6.16
C PRO A 127 4.60 -17.51 -4.73
N PHE A 128 4.77 -18.82 -4.60
CA PHE A 128 4.79 -19.52 -3.32
C PHE A 128 5.75 -18.88 -2.30
N ILE A 129 6.94 -18.49 -2.74
CA ILE A 129 7.98 -17.92 -1.88
C ILE A 129 7.56 -16.56 -1.28
N ILE A 130 6.83 -15.76 -2.04
CA ILE A 130 6.27 -14.47 -1.57
C ILE A 130 5.04 -14.72 -0.69
N GLY A 131 4.14 -15.60 -1.16
CA GLY A 131 2.90 -15.93 -0.45
C GLY A 131 3.13 -16.62 0.90
N CYS A 132 4.30 -17.23 1.14
CA CYS A 132 4.69 -17.85 2.42
C CYS A 132 5.46 -16.91 3.36
N ASN A 133 5.77 -15.68 2.93
CA ASN A 133 6.39 -14.71 3.83
C ASN A 133 5.42 -14.40 5.01
N PRO A 134 5.88 -14.41 6.28
CA PRO A 134 5.02 -14.23 7.45
C PRO A 134 4.26 -12.91 7.43
N THR A 135 4.91 -11.82 7.03
CA THR A 135 4.29 -10.49 6.98
C THR A 135 3.21 -10.42 5.90
N ILE A 136 3.48 -11.02 4.72
CA ILE A 136 2.47 -11.12 3.63
C ILE A 136 1.31 -12.02 4.06
N LEU A 137 1.59 -13.14 4.74
CA LEU A 137 0.56 -14.02 5.30
C LEU A 137 -0.31 -13.29 6.32
N GLN A 138 0.27 -12.50 7.20
CA GLN A 138 -0.47 -11.72 8.18
C GLN A 138 -1.42 -10.72 7.51
N VAL A 139 -0.98 -10.05 6.44
CA VAL A 139 -1.86 -9.19 5.64
C VAL A 139 -2.99 -9.99 5.01
N HIS A 140 -2.70 -11.16 4.43
CA HIS A 140 -3.71 -12.03 3.85
C HIS A 140 -4.75 -12.46 4.89
N GLU A 141 -4.34 -12.83 6.11
CA GLU A 141 -5.22 -13.18 7.23
C GLU A 141 -6.10 -12.00 7.66
N LEU A 142 -5.59 -10.77 7.67
CA LEU A 142 -6.41 -9.57 7.92
C LEU A 142 -7.56 -9.44 6.92
N TYR A 143 -7.29 -9.68 5.61
CA TYR A 143 -8.33 -9.65 4.58
C TYR A 143 -9.35 -10.78 4.73
N ILE A 144 -8.92 -12.00 5.08
CA ILE A 144 -9.83 -13.13 5.34
C ILE A 144 -10.74 -12.82 6.54
N ARG A 145 -10.17 -12.31 7.63
CA ARG A 145 -10.94 -11.92 8.82
C ARG A 145 -11.97 -10.84 8.48
N ALA A 146 -11.57 -9.81 7.74
CA ALA A 146 -12.48 -8.74 7.31
C ALA A 146 -13.61 -9.28 6.43
N TYR A 147 -13.31 -10.20 5.51
CA TYR A 147 -14.32 -10.85 4.69
C TYR A 147 -15.35 -11.58 5.53
N ASN A 148 -14.92 -12.40 6.50
CA ASN A 148 -15.81 -13.15 7.37
C ASN A 148 -16.71 -12.23 8.21
N MET A 149 -16.12 -11.21 8.86
CA MET A 149 -16.85 -10.25 9.69
C MET A 149 -17.91 -9.47 8.91
N LEU A 150 -17.64 -9.13 7.64
CA LEU A 150 -18.58 -8.40 6.78
C LEU A 150 -19.65 -9.34 6.19
N SER A 151 -19.30 -10.57 5.85
CA SER A 151 -20.22 -11.55 5.26
C SER A 151 -21.19 -12.12 6.29
N ASP A 152 -20.75 -12.29 7.54
CA ASP A 152 -21.56 -12.81 8.64
C ASP A 152 -22.46 -11.74 9.27
N PHE A 153 -22.28 -10.46 8.86
CA PHE A 153 -23.09 -9.37 9.40
C PHE A 153 -24.53 -9.43 8.84
N PRO A 154 -25.56 -9.27 9.69
CA PRO A 154 -26.95 -9.35 9.26
C PRO A 154 -27.33 -8.25 8.28
N ALA A 155 -28.40 -8.47 7.51
CA ALA A 155 -28.91 -7.48 6.58
C ALA A 155 -29.30 -6.17 7.30
N ILE A 156 -28.95 -5.04 6.68
CA ILE A 156 -29.19 -3.71 7.26
C ILE A 156 -30.62 -3.26 6.93
N THR A 157 -31.50 -3.28 7.93
CA THR A 157 -32.90 -2.92 7.81
C THR A 157 -33.23 -1.54 8.41
N ASP A 158 -32.60 -1.23 9.52
CA ASP A 158 -32.89 -0.07 10.36
C ASP A 158 -31.62 0.69 10.80
N GLN A 159 -31.82 1.82 11.47
CA GLN A 159 -30.72 2.67 11.93
C GLN A 159 -29.87 2.03 13.04
N GLU A 160 -30.45 1.15 13.87
CA GLU A 160 -29.70 0.48 14.92
C GLU A 160 -28.69 -0.51 14.31
N THR A 161 -29.15 -1.33 13.36
CA THR A 161 -28.30 -2.25 12.63
C THR A 161 -27.24 -1.49 11.81
N GLU A 162 -27.59 -0.36 11.23
CA GLU A 162 -26.67 0.51 10.53
C GLU A 162 -25.58 1.05 11.47
N ALA A 163 -25.90 1.55 12.64
CA ALA A 163 -24.93 2.06 13.61
C ALA A 163 -23.94 0.97 14.05
N ARG A 164 -24.42 -0.27 14.23
CA ARG A 164 -23.57 -1.44 14.51
C ARG A 164 -22.64 -1.74 13.33
N TYR A 165 -23.14 -1.64 12.09
CA TYR A 165 -22.35 -1.83 10.88
C TYR A 165 -21.27 -0.75 10.74
N SER A 166 -21.61 0.52 10.97
CA SER A 166 -20.67 1.62 10.96
C SER A 166 -19.53 1.44 11.99
N LYS A 167 -19.86 0.91 13.18
CA LYS A 167 -18.85 0.56 14.18
C LYS A 167 -17.91 -0.55 13.69
N LEU A 168 -18.45 -1.58 13.05
CA LEU A 168 -17.66 -2.65 12.44
C LEU A 168 -16.73 -2.11 11.35
N VAL A 169 -17.25 -1.29 10.43
CA VAL A 169 -16.47 -0.69 9.34
C VAL A 169 -15.33 0.17 9.90
N LYS A 170 -15.60 0.96 10.95
CA LYS A 170 -14.57 1.76 11.63
C LYS A 170 -13.47 0.89 12.24
N GLN A 171 -13.83 -0.18 12.92
CA GLN A 171 -12.86 -1.15 13.46
C GLN A 171 -12.00 -1.75 12.35
N LEU A 172 -12.61 -2.18 11.24
CA LEU A 172 -11.87 -2.76 10.11
C LEU A 172 -10.91 -1.75 9.46
N LEU A 173 -11.28 -0.47 9.40
CA LEU A 173 -10.37 0.59 8.92
C LEU A 173 -9.14 0.74 9.83
N ASP A 174 -9.34 0.64 11.15
CA ASP A 174 -8.25 0.71 12.13
C ASP A 174 -7.37 -0.54 12.07
N ASP A 175 -7.96 -1.73 11.99
CA ASP A 175 -7.22 -3.01 11.88
C ASP A 175 -6.32 -3.06 10.62
N HIS A 176 -6.74 -2.38 9.54
CA HIS A 176 -6.01 -2.36 8.26
C HIS A 176 -5.12 -1.11 8.07
N LYS A 177 -4.88 -0.30 9.11
CA LYS A 177 -4.09 0.93 8.95
C LYS A 177 -2.67 0.66 8.44
N ASP A 178 -1.99 -0.35 8.99
CA ASP A 178 -0.57 -0.65 8.76
C ASP A 178 -0.30 -1.58 7.55
N VAL A 179 -1.35 -1.98 6.82
CA VAL A 179 -1.24 -2.93 5.69
C VAL A 179 -0.21 -2.50 4.64
N VAL A 180 -0.10 -1.20 4.34
CA VAL A 180 0.85 -0.71 3.32
C VAL A 180 2.29 -0.91 3.79
N THR A 181 2.58 -0.59 5.05
CA THR A 181 3.89 -0.80 5.68
C THR A 181 4.25 -2.28 5.71
N MET A 182 3.31 -3.12 6.14
CA MET A 182 3.51 -4.58 6.18
C MET A 182 3.79 -5.14 4.77
N LEU A 183 3.08 -4.67 3.74
CA LEU A 183 3.37 -5.06 2.35
C LEU A 183 4.77 -4.62 1.94
N ALA A 184 5.16 -3.38 2.25
CA ALA A 184 6.48 -2.87 1.94
C ALA A 184 7.60 -3.70 2.61
N GLU A 185 7.44 -4.06 3.87
CA GLU A 185 8.38 -4.91 4.61
C GLU A 185 8.44 -6.32 4.04
N GLY A 186 7.30 -6.98 3.86
CA GLY A 186 7.24 -8.35 3.38
C GLY A 186 7.81 -8.51 1.96
N PHE A 187 7.51 -7.58 1.05
CA PHE A 187 8.09 -7.60 -0.29
C PHE A 187 9.59 -7.26 -0.29
N ARG A 188 10.06 -6.38 0.61
CA ARG A 188 11.49 -6.12 0.78
C ARG A 188 12.25 -7.36 1.22
N GLU A 189 11.72 -8.12 2.17
CA GLU A 189 12.30 -9.39 2.63
C GLU A 189 12.40 -10.42 1.50
N CYS A 190 11.39 -10.46 0.62
CA CYS A 190 11.33 -11.37 -0.51
C CYS A 190 12.13 -10.92 -1.74
N ARG A 191 12.66 -9.67 -1.76
CA ARG A 191 13.25 -9.04 -2.96
C ARG A 191 14.27 -9.91 -3.69
N LYS A 192 15.12 -10.63 -2.96
CA LYS A 192 16.15 -11.53 -3.54
C LYS A 192 15.57 -12.72 -4.31
N HIS A 193 14.31 -13.05 -4.11
CA HIS A 193 13.62 -14.19 -4.69
C HIS A 193 12.59 -13.77 -5.75
N ILE A 194 12.44 -12.47 -5.99
CA ILE A 194 11.53 -11.94 -7.00
C ILE A 194 12.26 -11.96 -8.34
N MET A 195 11.81 -12.81 -9.25
CA MET A 195 12.31 -12.90 -10.61
C MET A 195 11.54 -12.02 -11.60
N ASP A 196 10.28 -11.73 -11.29
CA ASP A 196 9.39 -10.93 -12.13
C ASP A 196 8.94 -9.67 -11.37
N GLU A 197 9.63 -8.56 -11.63
CA GLU A 197 9.31 -7.26 -11.07
C GLU A 197 7.95 -6.73 -11.58
N THR A 198 7.53 -7.13 -12.80
CA THR A 198 6.24 -6.73 -13.39
C THR A 198 5.06 -7.34 -12.65
N LEU A 199 5.18 -8.61 -12.23
CA LEU A 199 4.17 -9.29 -11.43
C LEU A 199 3.98 -8.56 -10.09
N VAL A 200 5.07 -8.21 -9.43
CA VAL A 200 5.05 -7.49 -8.14
C VAL A 200 4.45 -6.11 -8.30
N ARG A 201 4.86 -5.35 -9.32
CA ARG A 201 4.28 -4.04 -9.64
C ARG A 201 2.78 -4.14 -9.84
N ASN A 202 2.31 -5.05 -10.71
CA ASN A 202 0.89 -5.24 -10.99
C ASN A 202 0.10 -5.64 -9.74
N PHE A 203 0.64 -6.53 -8.92
CA PHE A 203 0.02 -6.92 -7.66
C PHE A 203 -0.09 -5.74 -6.68
N LEU A 204 1.00 -4.99 -6.49
CA LEU A 204 1.03 -3.85 -5.57
C LEU A 204 0.13 -2.71 -6.07
N ASP A 205 0.23 -2.32 -7.34
CA ASP A 205 -0.64 -1.29 -7.93
C ASP A 205 -2.12 -1.65 -7.74
N THR A 206 -2.49 -2.90 -8.06
CA THR A 206 -3.87 -3.38 -7.92
C THR A 206 -4.32 -3.45 -6.46
N THR A 207 -3.44 -3.89 -5.55
CA THR A 207 -3.77 -4.02 -4.12
C THR A 207 -3.88 -2.65 -3.46
N LEU A 208 -2.97 -1.73 -3.73
CA LEU A 208 -2.95 -0.39 -3.14
C LEU A 208 -4.11 0.47 -3.65
N THR A 209 -4.42 0.44 -4.95
CA THR A 209 -5.56 1.18 -5.52
C THR A 209 -6.90 0.61 -5.05
N SER A 210 -7.04 -0.72 -4.98
CA SER A 210 -8.24 -1.35 -4.41
C SER A 210 -8.42 -0.98 -2.94
N ARG A 211 -7.33 -0.99 -2.16
CA ARG A 211 -7.35 -0.54 -0.76
C ARG A 211 -7.77 0.91 -0.64
N LEU A 212 -7.25 1.79 -1.50
CA LEU A 212 -7.67 3.21 -1.54
C LEU A 212 -9.19 3.32 -1.78
N GLY A 213 -9.73 2.62 -2.79
CA GLY A 213 -11.16 2.63 -3.09
C GLY A 213 -12.02 2.10 -1.91
N ILE A 214 -11.61 1.00 -1.28
CA ILE A 214 -12.29 0.47 -0.09
C ILE A 214 -12.29 1.51 1.06
N ARG A 215 -11.14 2.14 1.33
CA ARG A 215 -11.03 3.16 2.37
C ARG A 215 -11.86 4.39 2.05
N MET A 216 -11.85 4.85 0.79
CA MET A 216 -12.66 5.99 0.36
C MET A 216 -14.15 5.74 0.61
N LEU A 217 -14.67 4.58 0.22
CA LEU A 217 -16.08 4.21 0.43
C LEU A 217 -16.42 4.07 1.92
N ALA A 218 -15.60 3.38 2.67
CA ALA A 218 -15.79 3.16 4.10
C ALA A 218 -15.73 4.48 4.89
N THR A 219 -14.73 5.30 4.63
CA THR A 219 -14.59 6.62 5.27
C THR A 219 -15.71 7.57 4.85
N HIS A 220 -16.16 7.49 3.57
CA HIS A 220 -17.30 8.27 3.09
C HIS A 220 -18.56 7.96 3.89
N HIS A 221 -18.86 6.67 4.05
CA HIS A 221 -20.02 6.24 4.82
C HIS A 221 -19.97 6.75 6.27
N ILE A 222 -18.82 6.59 6.94
CA ILE A 222 -18.64 7.09 8.32
C ILE A 222 -18.82 8.62 8.37
N ALA A 223 -18.24 9.34 7.43
CA ALA A 223 -18.30 10.80 7.39
C ALA A 223 -19.70 11.35 7.01
N LEU A 224 -20.60 10.53 6.44
CA LEU A 224 -22.01 10.93 6.22
C LEU A 224 -22.78 11.19 7.52
N HIS A 225 -22.34 10.64 8.65
CA HIS A 225 -22.90 10.91 9.98
C HIS A 225 -22.53 12.30 10.52
N GLU A 226 -21.48 12.92 9.96
CA GLU A 226 -21.01 14.22 10.41
C GLU A 226 -21.78 15.34 9.69
N ASP A 227 -22.27 16.31 10.47
CA ASP A 227 -22.93 17.48 9.89
C ASP A 227 -21.93 18.61 9.58
N ASN A 228 -21.16 18.42 8.49
CA ASN A 228 -20.24 19.42 8.01
C ASN A 228 -20.80 20.08 6.73
N PRO A 229 -21.06 21.41 6.75
CA PRO A 229 -21.67 22.11 5.60
C PRO A 229 -20.77 22.12 4.35
N ASP A 230 -19.44 22.09 4.55
CA ASP A 230 -18.47 22.11 3.45
C ASP A 230 -18.23 20.73 2.83
N PHE A 231 -18.75 19.65 3.45
CA PHE A 231 -18.51 18.28 3.01
C PHE A 231 -19.81 17.51 2.75
N VAL A 232 -19.71 16.55 1.83
CA VAL A 232 -20.66 15.45 1.68
C VAL A 232 -19.85 14.16 1.86
N GLY A 233 -19.95 13.56 3.03
CA GLY A 233 -19.03 12.48 3.40
C GLY A 233 -17.57 12.95 3.29
N ILE A 234 -16.76 12.27 2.46
CA ILE A 234 -15.35 12.65 2.22
C ILE A 234 -15.15 13.71 1.13
N ILE A 235 -16.20 14.12 0.44
CA ILE A 235 -16.11 15.07 -0.68
C ILE A 235 -16.20 16.49 -0.14
N CYS A 236 -15.11 17.25 -0.27
CA CYS A 236 -15.10 18.68 -0.01
C CYS A 236 -15.75 19.42 -1.18
N ARG A 237 -16.82 20.19 -0.95
CA ARG A 237 -17.55 20.93 -2.00
C ARG A 237 -16.75 22.09 -2.59
N ARG A 238 -15.82 22.63 -1.84
CA ARG A 238 -15.01 23.82 -2.21
C ARG A 238 -13.55 23.62 -1.80
N LEU A 239 -12.94 22.52 -2.26
CA LEU A 239 -11.54 22.25 -1.99
C LEU A 239 -10.67 23.40 -2.52
N SER A 240 -9.75 23.86 -1.69
CA SER A 240 -8.69 24.78 -2.08
C SER A 240 -7.38 23.99 -2.21
N PRO A 241 -6.85 23.80 -3.42
CA PRO A 241 -5.54 23.14 -3.60
C PRO A 241 -4.44 23.83 -2.80
N LYS A 242 -4.46 25.19 -2.76
CA LYS A 242 -3.50 25.96 -1.97
C LYS A 242 -3.50 25.56 -0.50
N LYS A 243 -4.67 25.49 0.15
CA LYS A 243 -4.77 25.16 1.58
C LYS A 243 -4.28 23.75 1.90
N ILE A 244 -4.57 22.77 1.04
CA ILE A 244 -4.10 21.39 1.24
C ILE A 244 -2.59 21.30 1.03
N ILE A 245 -2.03 22.03 0.06
CA ILE A 245 -0.58 22.11 -0.15
C ILE A 245 0.08 22.76 1.07
N GLU A 246 -0.41 23.90 1.56
CA GLU A 246 0.13 24.59 2.74
C GLU A 246 0.16 23.67 3.97
N LYS A 247 -0.91 22.93 4.22
CA LYS A 247 -0.96 21.92 5.30
C LYS A 247 0.19 20.94 5.21
N TRP A 248 0.46 20.39 4.02
CA TRP A 248 1.50 19.37 3.83
C TRP A 248 2.90 19.95 3.70
N VAL A 249 3.03 21.20 3.26
CA VAL A 249 4.29 21.96 3.33
C VAL A 249 4.70 22.16 4.79
N ASP A 250 3.80 22.55 5.67
CA ASP A 250 4.10 22.72 7.10
C ASP A 250 4.50 21.39 7.77
N PHE A 251 3.89 20.30 7.35
CA PHE A 251 4.27 18.96 7.81
C PHE A 251 5.68 18.58 7.32
N ALA A 252 5.92 18.65 6.01
CA ALA A 252 7.21 18.27 5.40
C ALA A 252 8.35 19.17 5.90
N ARG A 253 8.08 20.47 6.14
CA ARG A 253 9.04 21.42 6.71
C ARG A 253 9.50 20.96 8.09
N ARG A 254 8.58 20.65 9.01
CA ARG A 254 8.94 20.17 10.36
C ARG A 254 9.82 18.91 10.32
N LEU A 255 9.53 17.98 9.42
CA LEU A 255 10.33 16.79 9.25
C LEU A 255 11.74 17.13 8.72
N CYS A 256 11.82 18.03 7.74
CA CYS A 256 13.06 18.49 7.15
C CYS A 256 13.94 19.26 8.17
N GLU A 257 13.34 20.18 8.92
CA GLU A 257 14.00 20.93 9.99
C GLU A 257 14.54 20.01 11.08
N HIS A 258 13.79 18.96 11.43
CA HIS A 258 14.23 17.97 12.41
C HIS A 258 15.42 17.16 11.92
N GLN A 259 15.44 16.80 10.62
CA GLN A 259 16.51 15.96 10.04
C GLN A 259 17.78 16.75 9.70
N TYR A 260 17.63 17.96 9.14
CA TYR A 260 18.74 18.74 8.58
C TYR A 260 19.03 20.04 9.35
N GLY A 261 18.26 20.35 10.40
CA GLY A 261 18.35 21.61 11.14
C GLY A 261 17.79 22.84 10.38
N ASN A 262 17.39 22.67 9.13
CA ASN A 262 16.82 23.70 8.26
C ASN A 262 15.87 23.07 7.21
N SER A 263 15.12 23.91 6.49
CA SER A 263 14.29 23.46 5.37
C SER A 263 14.24 24.51 4.25
N PRO A 264 14.05 24.09 2.99
CA PRO A 264 13.84 25.03 1.89
C PRO A 264 12.51 25.75 2.06
N ARG A 265 12.45 27.04 1.68
CA ARG A 265 11.20 27.78 1.59
C ARG A 265 10.36 27.21 0.44
N VAL A 266 9.03 27.13 0.61
CA VAL A 266 8.12 26.73 -0.46
C VAL A 266 7.32 27.93 -0.94
N ARG A 267 7.38 28.21 -2.25
CA ARG A 267 6.56 29.23 -2.90
C ARG A 267 5.42 28.58 -3.67
N ILE A 268 4.19 29.05 -3.46
CA ILE A 268 3.00 28.55 -4.14
C ILE A 268 2.50 29.61 -5.12
N ASN A 269 2.44 29.25 -6.40
CA ASN A 269 2.11 30.13 -7.52
C ASN A 269 0.93 29.56 -8.34
N GLY A 270 0.47 30.33 -9.34
CA GLY A 270 -0.56 29.95 -10.32
C GLY A 270 -1.97 30.20 -9.85
N HIS A 271 -2.89 29.30 -10.09
CA HIS A 271 -4.32 29.46 -9.78
C HIS A 271 -4.62 29.23 -8.30
N VAL A 272 -3.98 29.99 -7.42
CA VAL A 272 -4.08 29.85 -5.94
C VAL A 272 -5.48 30.12 -5.38
N ALA A 273 -6.32 30.83 -6.12
CA ALA A 273 -7.71 31.11 -5.73
C ALA A 273 -8.70 30.03 -6.15
N ALA A 274 -8.25 29.00 -6.88
CA ALA A 274 -9.12 27.93 -7.37
C ALA A 274 -9.87 27.24 -6.22
N ARG A 275 -11.15 26.92 -6.48
CA ARG A 275 -12.04 26.18 -5.57
C ARG A 275 -12.95 25.31 -6.41
N PHE A 276 -12.99 24.00 -6.09
CA PHE A 276 -13.81 23.03 -6.79
C PHE A 276 -14.13 21.83 -5.89
N PRO A 277 -15.17 21.04 -6.20
CA PRO A 277 -15.45 19.82 -5.45
C PRO A 277 -14.35 18.77 -5.69
N PHE A 278 -13.83 18.19 -4.61
CA PHE A 278 -12.84 17.10 -4.74
C PHE A 278 -12.75 16.27 -3.45
N ILE A 279 -12.14 15.07 -3.57
CA ILE A 279 -11.85 14.17 -2.45
C ILE A 279 -10.42 14.44 -1.97
N PRO A 280 -10.19 15.03 -0.78
CA PRO A 280 -8.83 15.34 -0.31
C PRO A 280 -8.00 14.11 0.03
N LEU A 281 -8.62 13.01 0.43
CA LEU A 281 -7.98 11.82 0.98
C LEU A 281 -6.81 11.25 0.14
N PRO A 282 -6.90 11.07 -1.19
CA PRO A 282 -5.75 10.65 -1.98
C PRO A 282 -4.63 11.70 -2.05
N LEU A 283 -4.99 13.00 -2.06
CA LEU A 283 -4.02 14.09 -2.07
C LEU A 283 -3.27 14.18 -0.73
N ASP A 284 -3.92 13.82 0.38
CA ASP A 284 -3.30 13.73 1.71
C ASP A 284 -2.21 12.64 1.78
N TYR A 285 -2.21 11.69 0.85
CA TYR A 285 -1.11 10.74 0.68
C TYR A 285 -0.05 11.23 -0.31
N ILE A 286 -0.47 11.69 -1.49
CA ILE A 286 0.44 12.02 -2.59
C ILE A 286 1.29 13.25 -2.26
N LEU A 287 0.67 14.33 -1.77
CA LEU A 287 1.37 15.61 -1.55
C LEU A 287 2.51 15.52 -0.53
N PRO A 288 2.34 14.91 0.66
CA PRO A 288 3.46 14.79 1.60
C PRO A 288 4.62 13.99 1.04
N GLU A 289 4.37 12.93 0.25
CA GLU A 289 5.44 12.16 -0.37
C GLU A 289 6.24 12.98 -1.39
N LEU A 290 5.55 13.72 -2.26
CA LEU A 290 6.21 14.56 -3.26
C LEU A 290 6.97 15.73 -2.62
N LEU A 291 6.40 16.38 -1.62
CA LEU A 291 7.02 17.50 -0.91
C LEU A 291 8.24 17.05 -0.09
N LYS A 292 8.16 15.93 0.60
CA LYS A 292 9.32 15.35 1.31
C LYS A 292 10.48 15.07 0.36
N ASN A 293 10.19 14.45 -0.79
CA ASN A 293 11.22 14.14 -1.79
C ASN A 293 11.89 15.42 -2.34
N ALA A 294 11.10 16.44 -2.67
CA ALA A 294 11.62 17.72 -3.18
C ALA A 294 12.46 18.46 -2.13
N MET A 295 11.96 18.56 -0.89
CA MET A 295 12.70 19.23 0.19
C MET A 295 13.97 18.48 0.55
N ARG A 296 13.89 17.14 0.64
CA ARG A 296 15.05 16.29 0.92
C ARG A 296 16.14 16.46 -0.14
N ALA A 297 15.80 16.29 -1.42
CA ALA A 297 16.75 16.46 -2.52
C ALA A 297 17.41 17.84 -2.50
N THR A 298 16.62 18.88 -2.24
CA THR A 298 17.14 20.26 -2.15
C THR A 298 18.11 20.42 -0.98
N MET A 299 17.81 19.87 0.19
CA MET A 299 18.72 19.94 1.35
C MET A 299 20.00 19.13 1.13
N GLU A 300 19.87 17.89 0.64
CA GLU A 300 21.01 17.00 0.40
C GLU A 300 22.00 17.60 -0.65
N SER A 301 21.50 18.34 -1.63
CA SER A 301 22.33 19.02 -2.63
C SER A 301 22.98 20.32 -2.14
N HIS A 302 22.57 20.84 -0.98
CA HIS A 302 23.03 22.14 -0.44
C HIS A 302 23.59 22.02 0.98
N LEU A 303 24.07 20.84 1.36
CA LEU A 303 24.67 20.61 2.69
C LEU A 303 25.87 21.55 2.98
N ASP A 304 26.64 21.86 1.95
CA ASP A 304 27.79 22.78 2.06
C ASP A 304 27.39 24.26 2.15
N THR A 305 26.13 24.59 1.83
CA THR A 305 25.59 25.96 1.84
C THR A 305 24.26 26.06 2.57
N PRO A 306 24.18 25.67 3.85
CA PRO A 306 22.90 25.52 4.56
C PRO A 306 22.12 26.82 4.75
N TYR A 307 22.78 27.99 4.63
CA TYR A 307 22.15 29.31 4.72
C TYR A 307 21.62 29.84 3.39
N ASN A 308 21.94 29.19 2.27
CA ASN A 308 21.54 29.61 0.93
C ASN A 308 20.84 28.48 0.16
N VAL A 309 19.85 27.87 0.81
CA VAL A 309 19.05 26.79 0.22
C VAL A 309 17.99 27.39 -0.72
N PRO A 310 17.95 26.99 -2.00
CA PRO A 310 16.96 27.51 -2.95
C PRO A 310 15.52 27.07 -2.60
N ASP A 311 14.56 27.88 -3.03
CA ASP A 311 13.15 27.61 -2.79
C ASP A 311 12.66 26.42 -3.62
N VAL A 312 11.77 25.60 -3.04
CA VAL A 312 10.91 24.68 -3.77
C VAL A 312 9.71 25.47 -4.29
N VAL A 313 9.38 25.32 -5.56
CA VAL A 313 8.27 26.06 -6.19
C VAL A 313 7.13 25.11 -6.51
N VAL A 314 5.94 25.41 -5.97
CA VAL A 314 4.71 24.67 -6.28
C VAL A 314 3.81 25.55 -7.14
N THR A 315 3.47 25.06 -8.34
CA THR A 315 2.60 25.78 -9.29
C THR A 315 1.28 25.04 -9.44
N ILE A 316 0.17 25.74 -9.24
CA ILE A 316 -1.18 25.22 -9.42
C ILE A 316 -1.72 25.72 -10.76
N ALA A 317 -2.06 24.80 -11.65
CA ALA A 317 -2.80 25.08 -12.87
C ALA A 317 -4.17 24.42 -12.80
N ASN A 318 -5.23 25.14 -13.14
CA ASN A 318 -6.61 24.67 -13.08
C ASN A 318 -7.34 25.03 -14.35
N ASN A 319 -8.04 24.08 -14.95
CA ASN A 319 -8.92 24.27 -16.10
C ASN A 319 -10.26 23.51 -15.87
N ASP A 320 -11.11 23.44 -16.89
CA ASP A 320 -12.46 22.83 -16.79
C ASP A 320 -12.45 21.28 -16.69
N THR A 321 -11.35 20.63 -17.03
CA THR A 321 -11.25 19.17 -17.10
C THR A 321 -10.40 18.59 -15.97
N ASP A 322 -9.32 19.26 -15.64
CA ASP A 322 -8.33 18.78 -14.67
C ASP A 322 -7.65 19.92 -13.93
N PHE A 323 -6.95 19.59 -12.88
CA PHE A 323 -5.97 20.48 -12.28
C PHE A 323 -4.61 19.78 -12.19
N VAL A 324 -3.55 20.58 -12.28
CA VAL A 324 -2.18 20.11 -12.25
C VAL A 324 -1.46 20.81 -11.09
N ILE A 325 -0.74 20.05 -10.29
CA ILE A 325 0.18 20.56 -9.28
C ILE A 325 1.59 20.19 -9.75
N ARG A 326 2.42 21.21 -10.10
CA ARG A 326 3.83 21.03 -10.39
C ARG A 326 4.63 21.36 -9.14
N ILE A 327 5.49 20.44 -8.71
CA ILE A 327 6.47 20.65 -7.64
C ILE A 327 7.84 20.66 -8.29
N SER A 328 8.57 21.77 -8.18
CA SER A 328 9.87 22.01 -8.79
C SER A 328 10.91 22.21 -7.69
N ASP A 329 11.90 21.35 -7.63
CA ASP A 329 13.02 21.41 -6.70
C ASP A 329 14.32 21.85 -7.40
N ARG A 330 15.34 22.12 -6.60
CA ARG A 330 16.71 22.43 -7.01
C ARG A 330 17.71 21.45 -6.37
N GLY A 331 17.30 20.19 -6.29
CA GLY A 331 18.06 19.11 -5.65
C GLY A 331 19.10 18.43 -6.55
N GLY A 332 19.59 19.11 -7.58
CA GLY A 332 20.62 18.56 -8.49
C GLY A 332 20.09 17.56 -9.52
N GLY A 333 18.79 17.24 -9.49
CA GLY A 333 18.15 16.33 -10.44
C GLY A 333 18.47 14.85 -10.18
N ILE A 334 17.84 14.00 -10.98
CA ILE A 334 17.96 12.55 -10.92
C ILE A 334 18.89 12.09 -12.06
N PRO A 335 19.94 11.29 -11.77
CA PRO A 335 20.80 10.73 -12.81
C PRO A 335 20.02 9.92 -13.86
N HIS A 336 20.37 10.08 -15.12
CA HIS A 336 19.72 9.40 -16.25
C HIS A 336 19.70 7.88 -16.11
N SER A 337 20.75 7.31 -15.51
CA SER A 337 20.89 5.86 -15.30
C SER A 337 19.85 5.25 -14.36
N ILE A 338 19.19 6.07 -13.53
CA ILE A 338 18.21 5.59 -12.54
C ILE A 338 16.81 6.19 -12.76
N LEU A 339 16.65 7.13 -13.71
CA LEU A 339 15.39 7.86 -13.91
C LEU A 339 14.21 6.92 -14.21
N ASP A 340 14.42 5.88 -15.01
CA ASP A 340 13.37 4.90 -15.35
C ASP A 340 12.96 4.04 -14.15
N ARG A 341 13.84 3.92 -13.16
CA ARG A 341 13.65 3.07 -11.99
C ARG A 341 13.04 3.78 -10.78
N VAL A 342 12.97 5.10 -10.77
CA VAL A 342 12.44 5.86 -9.62
C VAL A 342 10.96 5.56 -9.34
N MET A 343 10.25 5.03 -10.35
CA MET A 343 8.86 4.59 -10.24
C MET A 343 8.70 3.10 -9.88
N ASP A 344 9.80 2.39 -9.64
CA ASP A 344 9.75 0.99 -9.23
C ASP A 344 9.60 0.89 -7.71
N TYR A 345 8.81 -0.09 -7.27
CA TYR A 345 8.71 -0.40 -5.84
C TYR A 345 10.05 -0.87 -5.29
N HIS A 346 10.34 -0.51 -4.04
CA HIS A 346 11.61 -0.78 -3.37
C HIS A 346 12.84 -0.10 -3.98
N PHE A 347 12.66 0.81 -4.91
CA PHE A 347 13.75 1.66 -5.35
C PHE A 347 13.85 2.87 -4.43
N SER A 348 14.97 3.03 -3.76
CA SER A 348 15.26 4.19 -2.89
C SER A 348 16.74 4.54 -2.95
N THR A 349 17.02 5.81 -3.07
CA THR A 349 18.37 6.37 -2.89
C THR A 349 18.65 6.72 -1.41
N ALA A 350 17.64 6.59 -0.57
CA ALA A 350 17.69 6.95 0.85
C ALA A 350 18.45 5.95 1.73
N GLU A 351 18.60 4.71 1.29
CA GLU A 351 19.27 3.64 2.06
C GLU A 351 20.75 3.94 2.35
N GLN A 352 21.37 4.82 1.58
CA GLN A 352 22.78 5.20 1.78
C GLN A 352 22.96 6.30 2.86
N SER A 353 21.92 7.04 3.24
CA SER A 353 22.01 8.16 4.16
C SER A 353 21.41 7.94 5.55
N THR A 354 20.68 6.84 5.77
CA THR A 354 19.97 6.58 7.04
C THR A 354 20.43 5.30 7.72
N GLN A 355 21.61 5.34 8.34
CA GLN A 355 22.05 4.28 9.26
C GLN A 355 21.67 4.56 10.73
N ASP A 356 20.90 5.59 11.05
CA ASP A 356 20.50 5.87 12.43
C ASP A 356 19.09 5.32 12.74
N PRO A 357 19.00 4.20 13.52
CA PRO A 357 17.71 3.59 13.91
C PRO A 357 16.84 4.50 14.78
N ARG A 358 17.42 5.58 15.37
CA ARG A 358 16.68 6.51 16.22
C ARG A 358 15.78 7.46 15.45
N MET A 359 16.11 7.68 14.17
CA MET A 359 15.35 8.57 13.28
C MET A 359 14.07 7.94 12.77
N SER A 360 14.06 6.61 12.56
CA SER A 360 12.85 5.91 12.09
C SER A 360 11.71 5.95 13.13
N ASN A 361 12.03 5.78 14.42
CA ASN A 361 11.05 5.76 15.49
C ASN A 361 10.37 7.13 15.75
N LEU A 362 11.07 8.23 15.46
CA LEU A 362 10.50 9.56 15.64
C LEU A 362 9.53 9.94 14.49
N PHE A 363 9.85 9.51 13.29
CA PHE A 363 8.95 9.60 12.14
C PHE A 363 7.66 8.83 12.37
N ASP A 364 7.74 7.62 12.92
CA ASP A 364 6.60 6.78 13.25
C ASP A 364 5.65 7.45 14.27
N ASN A 365 6.20 8.11 15.28
CA ASN A 365 5.42 8.80 16.32
C ASN A 365 4.77 10.11 15.83
N MET A 366 5.38 10.82 14.88
CA MET A 366 4.79 12.05 14.30
C MET A 366 3.75 11.77 13.23
N THR A 367 3.85 10.65 12.53
CA THR A 367 2.90 10.21 11.50
C THR A 367 1.68 9.50 12.07
N ASN A 368 1.76 8.95 13.28
CA ASN A 368 0.64 8.30 13.99
C ASN A 368 -0.49 9.26 14.42
N SER A 369 -0.31 10.56 14.30
CA SER A 369 -1.36 11.54 14.58
C SER A 369 -2.30 11.84 13.40
N GLY A 370 -2.13 11.20 12.24
CA GLY A 370 -2.96 11.38 11.06
C GLY A 370 -3.38 10.06 10.43
N PRO A 371 -4.60 9.97 9.87
CA PRO A 371 -5.22 8.70 9.48
C PRO A 371 -4.56 7.96 8.30
N GLN A 372 -3.42 8.40 7.73
CA GLN A 372 -2.94 7.84 6.48
C GLN A 372 -1.43 7.80 6.22
N SER A 373 -0.61 8.34 7.09
CA SER A 373 0.84 8.30 6.89
C SER A 373 1.46 7.19 7.72
N GLY A 374 1.34 5.95 7.28
CA GLY A 374 2.18 4.88 7.80
C GLY A 374 3.66 5.19 7.51
N PRO A 375 4.62 4.61 8.29
CA PRO A 375 6.06 4.82 8.13
C PRO A 375 6.55 4.20 6.83
N MET A 376 6.37 4.91 5.70
CA MET A 376 6.85 4.47 4.38
C MET A 376 8.22 5.06 4.02
N HIS A 377 8.93 5.59 5.01
CA HIS A 377 10.23 6.18 4.80
C HIS A 377 11.29 5.09 4.67
N GLY A 378 11.96 5.06 3.54
CA GLY A 378 13.05 4.13 3.25
C GLY A 378 12.66 2.87 2.47
N PHE A 379 11.37 2.54 2.29
CA PHE A 379 10.96 1.32 1.58
C PHE A 379 10.82 1.47 0.06
N GLY A 380 10.90 2.70 -0.48
CA GLY A 380 10.73 2.95 -1.92
C GLY A 380 9.29 2.76 -2.41
N PHE A 381 8.30 3.03 -1.58
CA PHE A 381 6.87 2.91 -1.92
C PHE A 381 6.22 4.26 -2.27
N GLY A 382 6.79 5.38 -1.85
CA GLY A 382 6.17 6.70 -1.95
C GLY A 382 5.79 7.11 -3.38
N LEU A 383 6.75 7.16 -4.28
CA LEU A 383 6.54 7.57 -5.67
C LEU A 383 5.67 6.57 -6.47
N PRO A 384 5.95 5.24 -6.48
CA PRO A 384 5.12 4.30 -7.23
C PRO A 384 3.68 4.25 -6.72
N THR A 385 3.44 4.34 -5.41
CA THR A 385 2.07 4.43 -4.86
C THR A 385 1.39 5.74 -5.24
N SER A 386 2.11 6.87 -5.20
CA SER A 386 1.58 8.17 -5.63
C SER A 386 1.18 8.15 -7.10
N ARG A 387 1.97 7.50 -7.97
CA ARG A 387 1.63 7.26 -9.38
C ARG A 387 0.35 6.42 -9.50
N ALA A 388 0.30 5.27 -8.84
CA ALA A 388 -0.85 4.38 -8.88
C ALA A 388 -2.14 5.08 -8.41
N TYR A 389 -2.04 5.93 -7.38
CA TYR A 389 -3.18 6.70 -6.88
C TYR A 389 -3.60 7.82 -7.86
N ALA A 390 -2.64 8.51 -8.48
CA ALA A 390 -2.95 9.52 -9.51
C ALA A 390 -3.67 8.90 -10.71
N GLU A 391 -3.19 7.74 -11.19
CA GLU A 391 -3.80 6.97 -12.27
C GLU A 391 -5.21 6.47 -11.90
N TYR A 392 -5.38 5.99 -10.66
CA TYR A 392 -6.70 5.57 -10.14
C TYR A 392 -7.72 6.72 -10.12
N LEU A 393 -7.27 7.96 -9.89
CA LEU A 393 -8.08 9.17 -9.95
C LEU A 393 -8.29 9.69 -11.39
N GLY A 394 -7.96 8.89 -12.39
CA GLY A 394 -8.08 9.25 -13.80
C GLY A 394 -7.07 10.30 -14.28
N GLY A 395 -6.01 10.52 -13.50
CA GLY A 395 -4.92 11.44 -13.79
C GLY A 395 -3.61 10.77 -14.11
N SER A 396 -2.50 11.42 -13.78
CA SER A 396 -1.14 10.90 -13.99
C SER A 396 -0.13 11.58 -13.07
N LEU A 397 0.99 10.91 -12.83
CA LEU A 397 2.17 11.45 -12.18
C LEU A 397 3.34 11.34 -13.15
N ALA A 398 3.93 12.48 -13.54
CA ALA A 398 5.09 12.53 -14.43
C ALA A 398 6.27 13.23 -13.76
N ILE A 399 7.47 12.74 -14.00
CA ILE A 399 8.72 13.30 -13.49
C ILE A 399 9.55 13.78 -14.68
N GLN A 400 10.03 15.01 -14.61
CA GLN A 400 11.02 15.57 -15.52
C GLN A 400 12.22 16.03 -14.71
N SER A 401 13.38 15.54 -15.05
CA SER A 401 14.60 15.84 -14.31
C SER A 401 15.69 16.39 -15.22
N MET A 402 16.36 17.43 -14.75
CA MET A 402 17.57 17.98 -15.37
C MET A 402 18.73 17.75 -14.41
N GLN A 403 19.60 16.81 -14.77
CA GLN A 403 20.78 16.47 -13.98
C GLN A 403 21.68 17.71 -13.80
N GLY A 404 22.12 17.96 -12.59
CA GLY A 404 22.85 19.12 -12.17
C GLY A 404 22.01 20.36 -11.82
N ILE A 405 20.68 20.31 -12.02
CA ILE A 405 19.77 21.44 -11.76
C ILE A 405 18.69 21.05 -10.74
N GLY A 406 17.79 20.14 -11.08
CA GLY A 406 16.67 19.78 -10.22
C GLY A 406 15.64 18.93 -10.92
N THR A 407 14.52 18.70 -10.22
CA THR A 407 13.42 17.84 -10.68
C THR A 407 12.09 18.56 -10.63
N ASP A 408 11.30 18.40 -11.68
CA ASP A 408 9.92 18.83 -11.79
C ASP A 408 9.01 17.60 -11.72
N VAL A 409 8.08 17.57 -10.78
CA VAL A 409 7.06 16.53 -10.64
C VAL A 409 5.71 17.12 -10.96
N TYR A 410 4.99 16.52 -11.91
CA TYR A 410 3.66 16.93 -12.37
C TYR A 410 2.63 15.94 -11.90
N LEU A 411 1.80 16.34 -10.95
CA LEU A 411 0.61 15.62 -10.55
C LEU A 411 -0.60 16.21 -11.28
N ARG A 412 -1.16 15.46 -12.21
CA ARG A 412 -2.40 15.80 -12.91
C ARG A 412 -3.54 14.96 -12.32
N VAL A 413 -4.67 15.59 -12.02
CA VAL A 413 -5.87 14.93 -11.49
C VAL A 413 -7.12 15.51 -12.14
N ARG A 414 -8.10 14.66 -12.50
CA ARG A 414 -9.34 15.10 -13.13
C ARG A 414 -10.34 15.63 -12.12
N HIS A 415 -11.10 16.65 -12.52
CA HIS A 415 -12.22 17.13 -11.73
C HIS A 415 -13.32 16.08 -11.61
N ILE A 416 -14.01 16.04 -10.48
CA ILE A 416 -15.12 15.10 -10.24
C ILE A 416 -16.44 15.61 -10.79
N ASP A 417 -16.55 16.91 -11.05
CA ASP A 417 -17.70 17.63 -11.63
C ASP A 417 -17.40 18.20 -13.02
N GLY A 418 -16.28 17.83 -13.63
CA GLY A 418 -15.85 18.30 -14.93
C GLY A 418 -16.66 17.70 -16.09
N LYS A 419 -16.46 18.27 -17.28
CA LYS A 419 -17.12 17.82 -18.54
C LYS A 419 -16.65 16.44 -19.01
N GLY A 420 -15.63 15.86 -18.41
CA GLY A 420 -15.10 14.55 -18.73
C GLY A 420 -15.62 13.45 -17.82
N GLU A 421 -15.48 12.19 -18.26
CA GLU A 421 -15.80 11.05 -17.41
C GLU A 421 -14.83 11.01 -16.20
N SER A 422 -15.40 11.11 -14.98
CA SER A 422 -14.62 11.03 -13.77
C SER A 422 -14.23 9.57 -13.46
N PHE A 423 -13.25 9.41 -12.60
CA PHE A 423 -12.88 8.09 -12.10
C PHE A 423 -14.03 7.42 -11.32
N ARG A 424 -13.94 6.12 -11.13
CA ARG A 424 -14.91 5.33 -10.36
C ARG A 424 -14.24 4.73 -9.12
N VAL A 425 -14.89 4.96 -7.98
CA VAL A 425 -14.45 4.45 -6.66
C VAL A 425 -14.99 3.05 -6.43
#